data_ce126807f0f7fa52c896570903877a5c
#
_entry.id   ce126807f0f7fa52c896570903877a5c
#
_cell.length_a   1.000
_cell.length_b   1.000
_cell.length_c   1.000
_cell.angle_alpha   90.00
_cell.angle_beta   90.00
_cell.angle_gamma   90.00
#
_symmetry.space_group_name_H-M   'P 1'
#
loop_
_entity.id
_entity.type
_entity.pdbx_description
1 polymer ?
#
loop_
_entity_poly.entity_id
_entity_poly.type
_entity_poly.pdbx_seq_one_letter_code
_entity_poly.pdbx_strand_id
1 'polypeptide(L)'
;MKGNQPGLRDALAALCAEREPSDRLETVDRGRHGRQEHRRVEVFEVDGRLDPDWRPWIACAARVTRLTWRKDTRTGLWVRGEEVALYACQVRLDAESFGRAVRAHWGIENRDHHVRDRTLGEDASRVRRKPGVFARLRSFALNILRADGVTNVSEAVYVNALSLDRLLAYGLPKS
;
A
#
# COMPACT_ATOMS: atom_id res chain seq x y z
N MET A 1 10.54 0.69 5.58
CA MET A 1 10.87 -0.18 6.74
C MET A 1 10.19 0.34 7.99
N LYS A 2 9.58 -0.54 8.77
CA LYS A 2 9.04 -0.20 10.10
C LYS A 2 10.20 -0.05 11.08
N GLY A 3 10.04 0.80 12.11
CA GLY A 3 11.12 1.21 13.02
C GLY A 3 11.63 0.14 14.02
N ASN A 4 11.30 -1.14 13.81
CA ASN A 4 11.70 -2.24 14.70
C ASN A 4 13.14 -2.76 14.47
N GLN A 5 13.84 -2.22 13.47
CA GLN A 5 15.23 -2.55 13.14
C GLN A 5 16.01 -1.26 12.83
N PRO A 6 16.32 -0.45 13.86
CA PRO A 6 16.94 0.85 13.67
C PRO A 6 18.32 0.77 13.01
N GLY A 7 19.15 -0.20 13.40
CA GLY A 7 20.50 -0.39 12.84
C GLY A 7 20.49 -0.66 11.34
N LEU A 8 19.60 -1.55 10.86
CA LEU A 8 19.46 -1.80 9.42
C LEU A 8 18.92 -0.56 8.69
N ARG A 9 17.95 0.13 9.27
CA ARG A 9 17.41 1.37 8.68
C ARG A 9 18.51 2.42 8.49
N ASP A 10 19.33 2.62 9.51
CA ASP A 10 20.40 3.62 9.50
C ASP A 10 21.51 3.25 8.51
N ALA A 11 21.86 1.95 8.42
CA ALA A 11 22.80 1.46 7.41
C ALA A 11 22.27 1.66 5.98
N LEU A 12 20.99 1.40 5.72
CA LEU A 12 20.36 1.66 4.42
C LEU A 12 20.28 3.17 4.12
N ALA A 13 20.02 4.00 5.11
CA ALA A 13 19.98 5.44 4.95
C ALA A 13 21.36 5.98 4.56
N ALA A 14 22.42 5.54 5.24
CA ALA A 14 23.80 5.89 4.93
C ALA A 14 24.19 5.45 3.50
N LEU A 15 23.87 4.19 3.15
CA LEU A 15 24.13 3.68 1.80
C LEU A 15 23.44 4.52 0.72
N CYS A 16 22.18 4.89 0.92
CA CYS A 16 21.43 5.71 -0.03
C CYS A 16 21.87 7.19 -0.06
N ALA A 17 22.53 7.68 0.98
CA ALA A 17 23.06 9.06 1.04
C ALA A 17 24.45 9.18 0.39
N GLU A 18 25.28 8.15 0.51
CA GLU A 18 26.68 8.16 0.09
C GLU A 18 26.91 7.67 -1.34
N ARG A 19 25.89 7.08 -1.98
CA ARG A 19 26.02 6.46 -3.29
C ARG A 19 25.10 7.04 -4.33
N GLU A 20 25.56 7.03 -5.56
CA GLU A 20 24.69 7.19 -6.72
C GLU A 20 23.82 5.93 -6.90
N PRO A 21 22.53 6.09 -7.20
CA PRO A 21 21.66 4.97 -7.51
C PRO A 21 22.12 4.26 -8.78
N SER A 22 22.06 2.94 -8.77
CA SER A 22 22.33 2.10 -9.96
C SER A 22 21.22 2.24 -11.00
N ASP A 23 20.00 2.58 -10.56
CA ASP A 23 18.87 2.85 -11.44
C ASP A 23 17.88 3.82 -10.78
N ARG A 24 17.18 4.63 -11.60
CA ARG A 24 16.26 5.68 -11.14
C ARG A 24 15.05 5.77 -12.06
N LEU A 25 13.89 5.89 -11.45
CA LEU A 25 12.63 6.20 -12.14
C LEU A 25 11.93 7.38 -11.46
N GLU A 26 11.46 8.33 -12.26
CA GLU A 26 10.59 9.41 -11.80
C GLU A 26 9.22 9.30 -12.46
N THR A 27 8.16 9.45 -11.69
CA THR A 27 6.78 9.44 -12.16
C THR A 27 6.03 10.62 -11.59
N VAL A 28 5.21 11.25 -12.42
CA VAL A 28 4.33 12.35 -12.02
C VAL A 28 2.89 11.92 -12.25
N ASP A 29 2.10 11.93 -11.17
CA ASP A 29 0.67 11.73 -11.22
C ASP A 29 -0.02 13.08 -10.97
N ARG A 30 -0.71 13.59 -11.99
CA ARG A 30 -1.52 14.81 -11.92
C ARG A 30 -2.94 14.49 -11.45
N GLY A 31 -3.07 13.75 -10.38
CA GLY A 31 -4.30 13.20 -9.84
C GLY A 31 -5.53 14.11 -9.97
N ARG A 32 -6.70 13.50 -9.85
CA ARG A 32 -7.99 14.22 -9.85
C ARG A 32 -8.19 14.95 -8.52
N HIS A 33 -9.02 15.98 -8.51
CA HIS A 33 -9.48 16.68 -7.29
C HIS A 33 -8.39 17.42 -6.49
N GLY A 34 -7.49 18.14 -7.17
CA GLY A 34 -6.53 19.03 -6.50
C GLY A 34 -5.43 18.29 -5.72
N ARG A 35 -5.02 17.12 -6.20
CA ARG A 35 -3.86 16.39 -5.70
C ARG A 35 -2.88 16.16 -6.86
N GLN A 36 -1.61 16.41 -6.58
CA GLN A 36 -0.50 16.03 -7.45
C GLN A 36 0.50 15.21 -6.65
N GLU A 37 1.11 14.24 -7.30
CA GLU A 37 2.14 13.41 -6.69
C GLU A 37 3.31 13.26 -7.65
N HIS A 38 4.52 13.54 -7.15
CA HIS A 38 5.76 13.22 -7.81
C HIS A 38 6.46 12.14 -6.98
N ARG A 39 6.80 11.05 -7.62
CA ARG A 39 7.46 9.92 -6.98
C ARG A 39 8.79 9.65 -7.69
N ARG A 40 9.85 9.56 -6.91
CA ARG A 40 11.17 9.11 -7.32
C ARG A 40 11.47 7.78 -6.67
N VAL A 41 11.86 6.81 -7.47
CA VAL A 41 12.32 5.49 -7.05
C VAL A 41 13.77 5.39 -7.43
N GLU A 42 14.63 5.10 -6.47
CA GLU A 42 16.07 4.96 -6.65
C GLU A 42 16.49 3.61 -6.09
N VAL A 43 17.21 2.83 -6.89
CA VAL A 43 17.72 1.51 -6.51
C VAL A 43 19.23 1.60 -6.35
N PHE A 44 19.75 0.94 -5.32
CA PHE A 44 21.14 0.95 -4.94
C PHE A 44 21.67 -0.47 -4.83
N GLU A 45 22.85 -0.72 -5.36
CA GLU A 45 23.55 -1.97 -5.12
C GLU A 45 24.07 -2.03 -3.69
N VAL A 46 23.88 -3.17 -3.08
CA VAL A 46 24.38 -3.46 -1.75
C VAL A 46 25.75 -4.12 -1.86
N ASP A 47 26.74 -3.47 -1.25
CA ASP A 47 28.10 -4.00 -1.14
C ASP A 47 28.41 -4.52 0.28
N GLY A 48 29.69 -4.82 0.50
CA GLY A 48 30.20 -5.35 1.73
C GLY A 48 30.03 -4.49 3.00
N ARG A 49 29.37 -3.32 2.94
CA ARG A 49 29.18 -2.41 4.08
C ARG A 49 28.00 -2.74 4.97
N LEU A 50 27.05 -3.54 4.46
CA LEU A 50 26.01 -4.06 5.34
C LEU A 50 26.61 -5.07 6.30
N ASP A 51 26.09 -5.04 7.52
CA ASP A 51 26.41 -6.02 8.56
C ASP A 51 26.33 -7.44 7.98
N PRO A 52 27.31 -8.32 8.29
CA PRO A 52 27.33 -9.71 7.84
C PRO A 52 26.03 -10.48 8.06
N ASP A 53 25.27 -10.14 9.09
CA ASP A 53 23.99 -10.78 9.40
C ASP A 53 22.89 -10.45 8.37
N TRP A 54 22.94 -9.28 7.73
CA TRP A 54 21.94 -8.84 6.75
C TRP A 54 22.37 -9.08 5.30
N ARG A 55 23.68 -9.10 5.04
CA ARG A 55 24.23 -9.22 3.69
C ARG A 55 23.71 -10.41 2.90
N PRO A 56 23.54 -11.62 3.45
CA PRO A 56 23.03 -12.78 2.71
C PRO A 56 21.58 -12.63 2.24
N TRP A 57 20.82 -11.73 2.88
CA TRP A 57 19.39 -11.59 2.70
C TRP A 57 18.99 -10.36 1.88
N ILE A 58 19.93 -9.44 1.60
CA ILE A 58 19.63 -8.18 0.93
C ILE A 58 20.45 -8.09 -0.35
N ALA A 59 19.79 -8.22 -1.49
CA ALA A 59 20.41 -8.13 -2.81
C ALA A 59 20.47 -6.69 -3.35
N CYS A 60 19.51 -5.84 -2.99
CA CYS A 60 19.52 -4.40 -3.29
C CYS A 60 18.75 -3.61 -2.24
N ALA A 61 19.06 -2.32 -2.15
CA ALA A 61 18.32 -1.34 -1.37
C ALA A 61 17.54 -0.41 -2.31
N ALA A 62 16.45 0.18 -1.82
CA ALA A 62 15.76 1.20 -2.58
C ALA A 62 15.27 2.33 -1.68
N ARG A 63 15.30 3.55 -2.23
CA ARG A 63 14.72 4.76 -1.66
C ARG A 63 13.57 5.21 -2.53
N VAL A 64 12.39 5.36 -1.92
CA VAL A 64 11.22 5.94 -2.57
C VAL A 64 10.93 7.28 -1.93
N THR A 65 11.10 8.36 -2.68
CA THR A 65 10.72 9.72 -2.27
C THR A 65 9.40 10.08 -2.93
N ARG A 66 8.43 10.49 -2.13
CA ARG A 66 7.10 10.88 -2.57
C ARG A 66 6.83 12.32 -2.16
N LEU A 67 6.74 13.20 -3.14
CA LEU A 67 6.29 14.58 -2.97
C LEU A 67 4.82 14.67 -3.32
N THR A 68 4.02 15.22 -2.44
CA THR A 68 2.58 15.40 -2.65
C THR A 68 2.21 16.85 -2.51
N TRP A 69 1.34 17.33 -3.38
CA TRP A 69 0.68 18.61 -3.24
C TRP A 69 -0.81 18.36 -3.13
N ARG A 70 -1.43 18.87 -2.09
CA ARG A 70 -2.87 18.80 -1.87
C ARG A 70 -3.42 20.20 -1.74
N LYS A 71 -4.53 20.47 -2.41
CA LYS A 71 -5.27 21.70 -2.20
C LYS A 71 -6.08 21.57 -0.91
N ASP A 72 -5.79 22.42 0.06
CA ASP A 72 -6.59 22.53 1.28
C ASP A 72 -7.95 23.13 0.91
N THR A 73 -9.03 22.38 1.15
CA THR A 73 -10.39 22.79 0.79
C THR A 73 -10.90 23.98 1.61
N ARG A 74 -10.33 24.22 2.78
CA ARG A 74 -10.73 25.34 3.66
C ARG A 74 -10.04 26.65 3.28
N THR A 75 -8.75 26.58 2.93
CA THR A 75 -7.94 27.78 2.65
C THR A 75 -7.73 28.02 1.16
N GLY A 76 -7.99 27.02 0.32
CA GLY A 76 -7.69 27.05 -1.13
C GLY A 76 -6.21 26.95 -1.45
N LEU A 77 -5.32 26.91 -0.46
CA LEU A 77 -3.87 26.87 -0.64
C LEU A 77 -3.36 25.45 -0.92
N TRP A 78 -2.23 25.37 -1.61
CA TRP A 78 -1.54 24.11 -1.84
C TRP A 78 -0.62 23.79 -0.65
N VAL A 79 -0.81 22.61 -0.06
CA VAL A 79 0.04 22.07 1.00
C VAL A 79 0.94 21.01 0.41
N ARG A 80 2.26 21.18 0.60
CA ARG A 80 3.28 20.22 0.20
C ARG A 80 3.54 19.22 1.33
N GLY A 81 3.59 17.95 1.00
CA GLY A 81 4.07 16.88 1.87
C GLY A 81 5.24 16.15 1.21
N GLU A 82 6.19 15.69 2.01
CA GLU A 82 7.30 14.87 1.58
C GLU A 82 7.40 13.62 2.46
N GLU A 83 7.57 12.47 1.83
CA GLU A 83 7.74 11.20 2.51
C GLU A 83 8.88 10.44 1.85
N VAL A 84 9.80 9.93 2.65
CA VAL A 84 10.91 9.08 2.20
C VAL A 84 10.78 7.71 2.86
N ALA A 85 10.75 6.68 2.06
CA ALA A 85 10.70 5.29 2.51
C ALA A 85 11.92 4.52 2.01
N LEU A 86 12.56 3.78 2.91
CA LEU A 86 13.68 2.89 2.60
C LEU A 86 13.20 1.44 2.59
N TYR A 87 13.73 0.68 1.65
CA TYR A 87 13.41 -0.72 1.44
C TYR A 87 14.67 -1.55 1.28
N ALA A 88 14.61 -2.78 1.78
CA ALA A 88 15.58 -3.83 1.53
C ALA A 88 14.92 -4.93 0.70
N CYS A 89 15.58 -5.42 -0.33
CA CYS A 89 15.05 -6.44 -1.24
C CYS A 89 15.96 -7.65 -1.28
N GLN A 90 15.36 -8.83 -1.27
CA GLN A 90 16.07 -10.11 -1.39
C GLN A 90 16.47 -10.45 -2.83
N VAL A 91 15.89 -9.75 -3.81
CA VAL A 91 16.18 -9.90 -5.24
C VAL A 91 16.58 -8.56 -5.83
N ARG A 92 17.43 -8.60 -6.85
CA ARG A 92 17.77 -7.40 -7.62
C ARG A 92 16.59 -7.01 -8.50
N LEU A 93 16.18 -5.77 -8.41
CA LEU A 93 15.10 -5.17 -9.20
C LEU A 93 15.59 -3.86 -9.78
N ASP A 94 15.16 -3.54 -10.99
CA ASP A 94 15.26 -2.20 -11.55
C ASP A 94 14.22 -1.24 -10.89
N ALA A 95 14.38 0.06 -11.08
CA ALA A 95 13.54 1.06 -10.46
C ALA A 95 12.06 0.97 -10.92
N GLU A 96 11.81 0.53 -12.15
CA GLU A 96 10.45 0.35 -12.66
C GLU A 96 9.76 -0.84 -12.00
N SER A 97 10.40 -2.00 -11.99
CA SER A 97 9.88 -3.22 -11.35
C SER A 97 9.67 -3.02 -9.85
N PHE A 98 10.62 -2.33 -9.20
CA PHE A 98 10.49 -1.96 -7.80
C PHE A 98 9.30 -1.04 -7.57
N GLY A 99 9.16 0.01 -8.37
CA GLY A 99 8.04 0.95 -8.28
C GLY A 99 6.69 0.27 -8.48
N ARG A 100 6.59 -0.70 -9.41
CA ARG A 100 5.39 -1.53 -9.60
C ARG A 100 5.09 -2.40 -8.38
N ALA A 101 6.10 -3.05 -7.81
CA ALA A 101 5.93 -3.89 -6.61
C ALA A 101 5.43 -3.09 -5.40
N VAL A 102 5.99 -1.90 -5.16
CA VAL A 102 5.53 -1.00 -4.10
C VAL A 102 4.08 -0.56 -4.33
N ARG A 103 3.70 -0.19 -5.57
CA ARG A 103 2.31 0.18 -5.88
C ARG A 103 1.34 -0.98 -5.70
N ALA A 104 1.74 -2.20 -6.09
CA ALA A 104 0.92 -3.40 -5.91
C ALA A 104 0.68 -3.68 -4.43
N HIS A 105 1.73 -3.57 -3.60
CA HIS A 105 1.61 -3.73 -2.14
C HIS A 105 0.64 -2.72 -1.52
N TRP A 106 0.77 -1.42 -1.86
CA TRP A 106 -0.18 -0.39 -1.43
C TRP A 106 -1.60 -0.62 -1.96
N GLY A 107 -1.71 -1.20 -3.15
CA GLY A 107 -3.00 -1.59 -3.73
C GLY A 107 -3.71 -2.66 -2.89
N ILE A 108 -2.99 -3.63 -2.36
CA ILE A 108 -3.52 -4.65 -1.43
C ILE A 108 -3.97 -3.96 -0.13
N GLU A 109 -3.11 -3.12 0.44
CA GLU A 109 -3.40 -2.43 1.71
C GLU A 109 -4.67 -1.57 1.60
N ASN A 110 -4.80 -0.75 0.56
CA ASN A 110 -5.96 0.11 0.37
C ASN A 110 -7.23 -0.65 -0.04
N ARG A 111 -7.12 -1.68 -0.89
CA ARG A 111 -8.29 -2.41 -1.37
C ARG A 111 -8.79 -3.46 -0.38
N ASP A 112 -7.88 -4.10 0.36
CA ASP A 112 -8.25 -5.18 1.25
C ASP A 112 -8.31 -4.75 2.71
N HIS A 113 -7.18 -4.34 3.28
CA HIS A 113 -7.12 -4.01 4.71
C HIS A 113 -8.00 -2.82 5.06
N HIS A 114 -7.89 -1.71 4.33
CA HIS A 114 -8.69 -0.52 4.62
C HIS A 114 -10.21 -0.79 4.51
N VAL A 115 -10.63 -1.58 3.51
CA VAL A 115 -12.05 -1.93 3.36
C VAL A 115 -12.52 -2.84 4.48
N ARG A 116 -11.72 -3.84 4.89
CA ARG A 116 -12.06 -4.72 6.01
C ARG A 116 -12.13 -3.95 7.32
N ASP A 117 -11.16 -3.10 7.60
CA ASP A 117 -11.05 -2.38 8.85
C ASP A 117 -12.12 -1.30 8.97
N ARG A 118 -12.31 -0.51 7.92
CA ARG A 118 -13.23 0.66 7.95
C ARG A 118 -14.65 0.29 7.54
N THR A 119 -14.84 -0.35 6.38
CA THR A 119 -16.18 -0.61 5.85
C THR A 119 -16.83 -1.82 6.55
N LEU A 120 -16.08 -2.89 6.78
CA LEU A 120 -16.59 -4.09 7.45
C LEU A 120 -16.30 -4.09 8.96
N GLY A 121 -15.70 -3.05 9.50
CA GLY A 121 -15.51 -2.81 10.94
C GLY A 121 -14.68 -3.90 11.62
N GLU A 122 -13.64 -4.43 10.97
CA GLU A 122 -12.81 -5.50 11.54
C GLU A 122 -12.07 -5.02 12.78
N ASP A 123 -11.43 -3.87 12.73
CA ASP A 123 -10.70 -3.27 13.87
C ASP A 123 -11.62 -2.90 15.04
N ALA A 124 -12.85 -2.50 14.76
CA ALA A 124 -13.85 -2.19 15.78
C ALA A 124 -14.55 -3.43 16.36
N SER A 125 -14.24 -4.62 15.86
CA SER A 125 -14.92 -5.87 16.26
C SER A 125 -14.58 -6.25 17.70
N ARG A 126 -15.62 -6.37 18.54
CA ARG A 126 -15.53 -6.82 19.94
C ARG A 126 -15.77 -8.32 20.11
N VAL A 127 -15.74 -9.10 19.04
CA VAL A 127 -15.95 -10.54 19.08
C VAL A 127 -14.78 -11.22 19.78
N ARG A 128 -15.04 -11.78 20.98
CA ARG A 128 -14.04 -12.43 21.83
C ARG A 128 -13.92 -13.93 21.57
N ARG A 129 -15.00 -14.58 21.12
CA ARG A 129 -15.02 -16.04 20.82
C ARG A 129 -14.78 -16.25 19.33
N LYS A 130 -13.72 -17.00 19.00
CA LYS A 130 -13.32 -17.35 17.62
C LYS A 130 -13.22 -16.14 16.68
N PRO A 131 -12.47 -15.09 17.01
CA PRO A 131 -12.39 -13.87 16.18
C PRO A 131 -11.92 -14.17 14.76
N GLY A 132 -11.06 -15.17 14.55
CA GLY A 132 -10.59 -15.60 13.24
C GLY A 132 -11.70 -16.13 12.31
N VAL A 133 -12.81 -16.66 12.83
CA VAL A 133 -13.95 -17.06 12.00
C VAL A 133 -14.62 -15.84 11.38
N PHE A 134 -14.85 -14.78 12.18
CA PHE A 134 -15.45 -13.55 11.70
C PHE A 134 -14.54 -12.80 10.71
N ALA A 135 -13.22 -12.82 10.92
CA ALA A 135 -12.27 -12.28 9.96
C ALA A 135 -12.36 -13.01 8.60
N ARG A 136 -12.47 -14.34 8.61
CA ARG A 136 -12.65 -15.15 7.39
C ARG A 136 -13.98 -14.86 6.70
N LEU A 137 -15.08 -14.73 7.46
CA LEU A 137 -16.40 -14.39 6.91
C LEU A 137 -16.37 -13.01 6.23
N ARG A 138 -15.73 -12.01 6.82
CA ARG A 138 -15.56 -10.70 6.18
C ARG A 138 -14.74 -10.78 4.90
N SER A 139 -13.64 -11.54 4.91
CA SER A 139 -12.84 -11.78 3.70
C SER A 139 -13.64 -12.46 2.61
N PHE A 140 -14.46 -13.46 2.99
CA PHE A 140 -15.33 -14.18 2.06
C PHE A 140 -16.41 -13.26 1.45
N ALA A 141 -17.09 -12.47 2.28
CA ALA A 141 -18.06 -11.47 1.81
C ALA A 141 -17.43 -10.46 0.85
N LEU A 142 -16.24 -9.95 1.17
CA LEU A 142 -15.52 -9.03 0.29
C LEU A 142 -15.16 -9.68 -1.05
N ASN A 143 -14.78 -10.95 -1.06
CA ASN A 143 -14.47 -11.68 -2.29
C ASN A 143 -15.72 -11.88 -3.16
N ILE A 144 -16.88 -12.17 -2.56
CA ILE A 144 -18.16 -12.27 -3.29
C ILE A 144 -18.49 -10.93 -3.96
N LEU A 145 -18.45 -9.82 -3.20
CA LEU A 145 -18.73 -8.48 -3.73
C LEU A 145 -17.81 -8.14 -4.91
N ARG A 146 -16.53 -8.48 -4.82
CA ARG A 146 -15.56 -8.24 -5.89
C ARG A 146 -15.75 -9.13 -7.11
N ALA A 147 -16.05 -10.40 -6.90
CA ALA A 147 -16.36 -11.32 -7.98
C ALA A 147 -17.59 -10.85 -8.78
N ASP A 148 -18.53 -10.19 -8.10
CA ASP A 148 -19.71 -9.58 -8.73
C ASP A 148 -19.45 -8.17 -9.33
N GLY A 149 -18.19 -7.70 -9.32
CA GLY A 149 -17.78 -6.44 -9.95
C GLY A 149 -18.02 -5.19 -9.10
N VAL A 150 -18.30 -5.34 -7.79
CA VAL A 150 -18.52 -4.20 -6.90
C VAL A 150 -17.21 -3.43 -6.69
N THR A 151 -17.23 -2.17 -7.08
CA THR A 151 -16.09 -1.24 -6.90
C THR A 151 -16.19 -0.43 -5.61
N ASN A 152 -17.40 -0.04 -5.20
CA ASN A 152 -17.67 0.68 -3.95
C ASN A 152 -18.33 -0.23 -2.93
N VAL A 153 -17.52 -0.87 -2.08
CA VAL A 153 -17.99 -1.82 -1.07
C VAL A 153 -18.84 -1.14 0.01
N SER A 154 -18.54 0.10 0.36
CA SER A 154 -19.30 0.84 1.37
C SER A 154 -20.74 1.09 0.93
N GLU A 155 -20.92 1.52 -0.33
CA GLU A 155 -22.23 1.69 -0.94
C GLU A 155 -22.97 0.36 -1.05
N ALA A 156 -22.28 -0.70 -1.49
CA ALA A 156 -22.89 -2.02 -1.60
C ALA A 156 -23.39 -2.54 -0.25
N VAL A 157 -22.63 -2.40 0.82
CA VAL A 157 -23.04 -2.78 2.18
C VAL A 157 -24.30 -2.02 2.60
N TYR A 158 -24.34 -0.71 2.36
CA TYR A 158 -25.53 0.11 2.67
C TYR A 158 -26.77 -0.33 1.88
N VAL A 159 -26.62 -0.50 0.58
CA VAL A 159 -27.75 -0.89 -0.30
C VAL A 159 -28.24 -2.30 0.01
N ASN A 160 -27.34 -3.24 0.30
CA ASN A 160 -27.70 -4.62 0.68
C ASN A 160 -28.42 -4.67 2.03
N ALA A 161 -28.12 -3.76 2.95
CA ALA A 161 -28.86 -3.63 4.21
C ALA A 161 -30.33 -3.19 4.00
N LEU A 162 -30.64 -2.54 2.88
CA LEU A 162 -31.97 -2.08 2.52
C LEU A 162 -32.77 -3.06 1.66
N SER A 163 -32.12 -4.09 1.06
CA SER A 163 -32.78 -5.01 0.12
C SER A 163 -32.23 -6.43 0.24
N LEU A 164 -33.06 -7.33 0.76
CA LEU A 164 -32.72 -8.74 0.87
C LEU A 164 -32.57 -9.40 -0.52
N ASP A 165 -33.39 -9.01 -1.47
CA ASP A 165 -33.34 -9.56 -2.84
C ASP A 165 -31.99 -9.28 -3.50
N ARG A 166 -31.45 -8.09 -3.29
CA ARG A 166 -30.11 -7.73 -3.76
C ARG A 166 -29.03 -8.56 -3.09
N LEU A 167 -29.15 -8.77 -1.80
CA LEU A 167 -28.20 -9.58 -1.04
C LEU A 167 -28.17 -11.03 -1.57
N LEU A 168 -29.34 -11.59 -1.90
CA LEU A 168 -29.49 -12.96 -2.40
C LEU A 168 -29.10 -13.11 -3.88
N ALA A 169 -29.01 -12.01 -4.62
CA ALA A 169 -28.65 -12.02 -6.04
C ALA A 169 -27.14 -12.21 -6.30
N TYR A 170 -26.29 -12.08 -5.29
CA TYR A 170 -24.85 -12.29 -5.46
C TYR A 170 -24.53 -13.74 -5.79
N GLY A 171 -23.67 -13.95 -6.78
CA GLY A 171 -23.26 -15.29 -7.22
C GLY A 171 -24.25 -15.98 -8.16
N LEU A 172 -25.38 -15.36 -8.49
CA LEU A 172 -26.29 -15.87 -9.52
C LEU A 172 -25.76 -15.44 -10.92
N PRO A 173 -25.92 -16.28 -11.94
CA PRO A 173 -25.60 -15.90 -13.31
C PRO A 173 -26.45 -14.69 -13.71
N LYS A 174 -25.77 -13.63 -14.15
CA LYS A 174 -26.43 -12.44 -14.69
C LYS A 174 -27.02 -12.83 -16.05
N SER A 175 -28.35 -12.84 -16.16
CA SER A 175 -29.10 -13.03 -17.41
C SER A 175 -28.86 -11.86 -18.38
#